data_7c8fb3bba79f2000062917543f8b4376
#
_entry.id   7c8fb3bba79f2000062917543f8b4376
#
_cell.length_a   1.000
_cell.length_b   1.000
_cell.length_c   1.000
_cell.angle_alpha   90.00
_cell.angle_beta   90.00
_cell.angle_gamma   90.00
#
_symmetry.space_group_name_H-M   'P 1'
#
loop_
_entity.id
_entity.type
_entity.pdbx_description
1 polymer ?
#
loop_
_entity_poly.entity_id
_entity_poly.type
_entity_poly.pdbx_seq_one_letter_code
_entity_poly.pdbx_strand_id
1 'polypeptide(L)'
;MIEIQSRQNAALKHLARLGRERKYRRSTGEMLCEGEKMLGEALRSGAKLKTVLVKDGWDSPLVKAAEEQGASLYSAPDALFKLASEVETPQNVIFSCEQPQWTADALDGAGQVLLLDGLQDPGNLGTILRTAEAFALGAVVLCEGCADPFSPKVVRSTMGAVFRLPCVTLPLAEAAERLHRNGLPLYATALHE
;
A
#
# COMPACT_ATOMS: atom_id res chain seq x y z
N MET A 1 -15.51 8.58 -17.81
CA MET A 1 -15.98 7.85 -16.60
C MET A 1 -17.12 6.91 -16.99
N ILE A 2 -17.11 5.66 -16.47
CA ILE A 2 -18.10 4.60 -16.76
C ILE A 2 -18.94 4.35 -15.52
N GLU A 3 -20.27 4.43 -15.63
CA GLU A 3 -21.19 4.15 -14.52
C GLU A 3 -21.35 2.63 -14.29
N ILE A 4 -21.18 2.20 -13.03
CA ILE A 4 -21.39 0.80 -12.62
C ILE A 4 -22.82 0.64 -12.14
N GLN A 5 -23.58 -0.19 -12.85
CA GLN A 5 -25.00 -0.49 -12.54
C GLN A 5 -25.23 -1.91 -12.01
N SER A 6 -24.18 -2.73 -11.93
CA SER A 6 -24.31 -4.12 -11.53
C SER A 6 -23.20 -4.60 -10.61
N ARG A 7 -23.56 -5.43 -9.62
CA ARG A 7 -22.58 -6.17 -8.77
C ARG A 7 -21.67 -7.10 -9.56
N GLN A 8 -22.04 -7.45 -10.81
CA GLN A 8 -21.28 -8.33 -11.68
C GLN A 8 -20.18 -7.58 -12.47
N ASN A 9 -20.12 -6.24 -12.38
CA ASN A 9 -19.12 -5.44 -13.05
C ASN A 9 -17.69 -5.90 -12.72
N ALA A 10 -16.85 -6.06 -13.74
CA ALA A 10 -15.51 -6.61 -13.61
C ALA A 10 -14.59 -5.70 -12.75
N ALA A 11 -14.67 -4.38 -12.92
CA ALA A 11 -13.87 -3.43 -12.15
C ALA A 11 -14.25 -3.45 -10.66
N LEU A 12 -15.55 -3.51 -10.36
CA LEU A 12 -16.04 -3.62 -8.98
C LEU A 12 -15.55 -4.91 -8.30
N LYS A 13 -15.64 -6.05 -9.00
CA LYS A 13 -15.14 -7.33 -8.50
C LYS A 13 -13.62 -7.32 -8.30
N HIS A 14 -12.89 -6.71 -9.23
CA HIS A 14 -11.45 -6.56 -9.13
C HIS A 14 -11.05 -5.81 -7.86
N LEU A 15 -11.62 -4.61 -7.63
CA LEU A 15 -11.35 -3.82 -6.43
C LEU A 15 -11.72 -4.56 -5.15
N ALA A 16 -12.89 -5.20 -5.10
CA ALA A 16 -13.32 -5.99 -3.94
C ALA A 16 -12.36 -7.16 -3.65
N ARG A 17 -11.83 -7.83 -4.67
CA ARG A 17 -10.84 -8.91 -4.50
C ARG A 17 -9.49 -8.40 -4.04
N LEU A 18 -9.03 -7.26 -4.53
CA LEU A 18 -7.82 -6.61 -4.03
C LEU A 18 -7.92 -6.29 -2.54
N GLY A 19 -9.09 -5.89 -2.07
CA GLY A 19 -9.36 -5.68 -0.65
C GLY A 19 -9.17 -6.94 0.19
N ARG A 20 -9.71 -8.06 -0.24
CA ARG A 20 -9.88 -9.28 0.56
C ARG A 20 -8.78 -10.31 0.37
N GLU A 21 -8.25 -10.46 -0.83
CA GLU A 21 -7.45 -11.62 -1.23
C GLU A 21 -5.96 -11.27 -1.37
N ARG A 22 -5.13 -11.65 -0.40
CA ARG A 22 -3.66 -11.48 -0.48
C ARG A 22 -3.07 -12.16 -1.74
N LYS A 23 -3.55 -13.38 -2.06
CA LYS A 23 -3.08 -14.10 -3.27
C LYS A 23 -3.39 -13.33 -4.54
N TYR A 24 -4.55 -12.67 -4.60
CA TYR A 24 -4.94 -11.89 -5.76
C TYR A 24 -4.08 -10.63 -5.90
N ARG A 25 -3.82 -9.89 -4.82
CA ARG A 25 -2.87 -8.77 -4.83
C ARG A 25 -1.50 -9.17 -5.35
N ARG A 26 -0.98 -10.32 -4.89
CA ARG A 26 0.31 -10.84 -5.37
C ARG A 26 0.30 -11.24 -6.84
N SER A 27 -0.78 -11.84 -7.33
CA SER A 27 -0.87 -12.28 -8.72
C SER A 27 -1.06 -11.13 -9.71
N THR A 28 -1.71 -10.04 -9.29
CA THR A 28 -1.92 -8.85 -10.12
C THR A 28 -0.80 -7.82 -9.99
N GLY A 29 -0.04 -7.85 -8.90
CA GLY A 29 0.92 -6.80 -8.56
C GLY A 29 0.25 -5.48 -8.19
N GLU A 30 -1.04 -5.50 -7.83
CA GLU A 30 -1.81 -4.31 -7.48
C GLU A 30 -2.18 -4.28 -6.00
N MET A 31 -2.41 -3.09 -5.47
CA MET A 31 -2.97 -2.87 -4.14
C MET A 31 -4.20 -1.98 -4.19
N LEU A 32 -5.07 -2.12 -3.18
CA LEU A 32 -6.26 -1.29 -2.99
C LEU A 32 -5.93 -0.12 -2.07
N CYS A 33 -6.29 1.07 -2.50
CA CYS A 33 -6.20 2.31 -1.75
C CYS A 33 -7.58 2.95 -1.64
N GLU A 34 -7.80 3.71 -0.56
CA GLU A 34 -9.08 4.36 -0.30
C GLU A 34 -8.86 5.77 0.25
N GLY A 35 -9.64 6.72 -0.25
CA GLY A 35 -9.69 8.10 0.23
C GLY A 35 -8.95 9.10 -0.63
N GLU A 36 -9.49 10.33 -0.66
CA GLU A 36 -8.99 11.43 -1.46
C GLU A 36 -7.54 11.80 -1.10
N LYS A 37 -7.23 11.83 0.19
CA LYS A 37 -5.86 12.09 0.65
C LYS A 37 -4.87 11.06 0.12
N MET A 38 -5.26 9.77 0.14
CA MET A 38 -4.42 8.69 -0.37
C MET A 38 -4.25 8.79 -1.89
N LEU A 39 -5.30 9.19 -2.62
CA LEU A 39 -5.23 9.44 -4.05
C LEU A 39 -4.24 10.56 -4.37
N GLY A 40 -4.29 11.66 -3.60
CA GLY A 40 -3.31 12.75 -3.71
C GLY A 40 -1.87 12.31 -3.43
N GLU A 41 -1.64 11.45 -2.42
CA GLU A 41 -0.32 10.88 -2.13
C GLU A 41 0.18 10.00 -3.29
N ALA A 42 -0.68 9.12 -3.83
CA ALA A 42 -0.35 8.27 -4.96
C ALA A 42 0.06 9.07 -6.19
N LEU A 43 -0.73 10.09 -6.54
CA LEU A 43 -0.44 10.99 -7.67
C LEU A 43 0.89 11.74 -7.51
N ARG A 44 1.14 12.31 -6.32
CA ARG A 44 2.41 13.03 -6.02
C ARG A 44 3.63 12.12 -6.06
N SER A 45 3.46 10.86 -5.69
CA SER A 45 4.53 9.85 -5.71
C SER A 45 4.75 9.20 -7.07
N GLY A 46 3.96 9.56 -8.09
CA GLY A 46 4.04 8.95 -9.41
C GLY A 46 3.58 7.50 -9.46
N ALA A 47 2.73 7.07 -8.50
CA ALA A 47 2.19 5.72 -8.49
C ALA A 47 1.34 5.46 -9.74
N LYS A 48 1.51 4.30 -10.36
CA LYS A 48 0.76 3.91 -11.57
C LYS A 48 -0.65 3.47 -11.21
N LEU A 49 -1.59 4.40 -11.30
CA LEU A 49 -3.01 4.16 -11.09
C LEU A 49 -3.58 3.27 -12.19
N LYS A 50 -4.48 2.36 -11.84
CA LYS A 50 -5.15 1.43 -12.78
C LYS A 50 -6.64 1.70 -12.86
N THR A 51 -7.33 1.58 -11.76
CA THR A 51 -8.78 1.72 -11.65
C THR A 51 -9.11 2.71 -10.56
N VAL A 52 -9.94 3.70 -10.86
CA VAL A 52 -10.47 4.64 -9.88
C VAL A 52 -12.00 4.53 -9.88
N LEU A 53 -12.57 4.26 -8.73
CA LEU A 53 -14.00 4.18 -8.48
C LEU A 53 -14.40 5.33 -7.56
N VAL A 54 -15.30 6.17 -8.01
CA VAL A 54 -15.88 7.25 -7.21
C VAL A 54 -17.32 6.96 -6.85
N LYS A 55 -17.76 7.49 -5.72
CA LYS A 55 -19.16 7.46 -5.34
C LYS A 55 -19.94 8.45 -6.19
N ASP A 56 -21.14 8.08 -6.64
CA ASP A 56 -22.00 8.97 -7.43
C ASP A 56 -22.24 10.30 -6.71
N GLY A 57 -22.15 11.38 -7.51
CA GLY A 57 -22.31 12.74 -7.03
C GLY A 57 -21.09 13.34 -6.33
N TRP A 58 -19.99 12.59 -6.20
CA TRP A 58 -18.72 13.13 -5.70
C TRP A 58 -17.75 13.44 -6.83
N ASP A 59 -17.08 14.58 -6.72
CA ASP A 59 -16.08 15.05 -7.69
C ASP A 59 -14.85 15.61 -6.97
N SER A 60 -13.69 15.50 -7.62
CA SER A 60 -12.43 16.05 -7.14
C SER A 60 -11.48 16.30 -8.31
N PRO A 61 -10.68 17.38 -8.29
CA PRO A 61 -9.62 17.60 -9.27
C PRO A 61 -8.63 16.44 -9.39
N LEU A 62 -8.46 15.65 -8.32
CA LEU A 62 -7.57 14.48 -8.31
C LEU A 62 -8.08 13.35 -9.22
N VAL A 63 -9.40 13.24 -9.43
CA VAL A 63 -9.99 12.24 -10.35
C VAL A 63 -9.60 12.55 -11.78
N LYS A 64 -9.65 13.83 -12.17
CA LYS A 64 -9.20 14.26 -13.48
C LYS A 64 -7.70 14.01 -13.69
N ALA A 65 -6.89 14.33 -12.69
CA ALA A 65 -5.45 14.04 -12.73
C ALA A 65 -5.15 12.55 -12.86
N ALA A 66 -5.94 11.68 -12.22
CA ALA A 66 -5.83 10.22 -12.37
C ALA A 66 -6.18 9.76 -13.79
N GLU A 67 -7.21 10.35 -14.42
CA GLU A 67 -7.58 10.08 -15.82
C GLU A 67 -6.45 10.48 -16.79
N GLU A 68 -5.89 11.65 -16.59
CA GLU A 68 -4.75 12.16 -17.40
C GLU A 68 -3.51 11.26 -17.29
N GLN A 69 -3.35 10.52 -16.17
CA GLN A 69 -2.33 9.48 -16.01
C GLN A 69 -2.71 8.11 -16.60
N GLY A 70 -3.89 8.00 -17.22
CA GLY A 70 -4.34 6.79 -17.89
C GLY A 70 -5.14 5.81 -17.02
N ALA A 71 -5.58 6.20 -15.83
CA ALA A 71 -6.44 5.37 -15.01
C ALA A 71 -7.84 5.21 -15.61
N SER A 72 -8.42 4.01 -15.49
CA SER A 72 -9.81 3.77 -15.87
C SER A 72 -10.76 4.29 -14.79
N LEU A 73 -11.64 5.22 -15.15
CA LEU A 73 -12.55 5.87 -14.22
C LEU A 73 -13.94 5.23 -14.22
N TYR A 74 -14.45 4.96 -13.03
CA TYR A 74 -15.78 4.42 -12.78
C TYR A 74 -16.51 5.25 -11.73
N SER A 75 -17.85 5.29 -11.83
CA SER A 75 -18.71 5.77 -10.75
C SER A 75 -19.71 4.69 -10.34
N ALA A 76 -20.18 4.75 -9.09
CA ALA A 76 -21.17 3.81 -8.59
C ALA A 76 -22.06 4.43 -7.51
N PRO A 77 -23.34 4.02 -7.44
CA PRO A 77 -24.22 4.34 -6.33
C PRO A 77 -23.68 3.73 -5.02
N ASP A 78 -23.99 4.35 -3.89
CA ASP A 78 -23.48 4.00 -2.55
C ASP A 78 -23.51 2.49 -2.25
N ALA A 79 -24.61 1.83 -2.61
CA ALA A 79 -24.79 0.40 -2.37
C ALA A 79 -23.80 -0.49 -3.13
N LEU A 80 -23.38 -0.10 -4.34
CA LEU A 80 -22.38 -0.82 -5.12
C LEU A 80 -20.96 -0.38 -4.71
N PHE A 81 -20.76 0.90 -4.47
CA PHE A 81 -19.48 1.45 -4.01
C PHE A 81 -18.98 0.76 -2.75
N LYS A 82 -19.85 0.56 -1.76
CA LYS A 82 -19.53 -0.15 -0.50
C LYS A 82 -19.02 -1.58 -0.69
N LEU A 83 -19.35 -2.23 -1.79
CA LEU A 83 -18.87 -3.60 -2.06
C LEU A 83 -17.36 -3.66 -2.34
N ALA A 84 -16.76 -2.56 -2.76
CA ALA A 84 -15.32 -2.45 -3.01
C ALA A 84 -14.53 -2.04 -1.77
N SER A 85 -15.19 -1.57 -0.71
CA SER A 85 -14.53 -1.11 0.52
C SER A 85 -14.48 -2.20 1.58
N GLU A 86 -13.45 -2.11 2.44
CA GLU A 86 -13.25 -2.95 3.62
C GLU A 86 -13.54 -2.19 4.94
N VAL A 87 -14.12 -0.99 4.86
CA VAL A 87 -14.49 -0.19 6.03
C VAL A 87 -16.00 0.06 6.07
N GLU A 88 -16.54 0.21 7.27
CA GLU A 88 -17.97 0.45 7.49
C GLU A 88 -18.44 1.77 6.87
N THR A 89 -17.61 2.80 6.95
CA THR A 89 -17.89 4.12 6.37
C THR A 89 -16.86 4.46 5.31
N PRO A 90 -17.06 3.99 4.06
CA PRO A 90 -16.13 4.25 2.98
C PRO A 90 -15.98 5.74 2.66
N GLN A 91 -14.78 6.14 2.30
CA GLN A 91 -14.55 7.45 1.71
C GLN A 91 -15.04 7.46 0.24
N ASN A 92 -15.16 8.65 -0.34
CA ASN A 92 -15.84 8.81 -1.63
C ASN A 92 -15.04 8.30 -2.85
N VAL A 93 -13.81 7.86 -2.66
CA VAL A 93 -12.96 7.31 -3.72
C VAL A 93 -12.21 6.08 -3.25
N ILE A 94 -12.22 5.04 -4.08
CA ILE A 94 -11.43 3.80 -3.95
C ILE A 94 -10.66 3.63 -5.25
N PHE A 95 -9.40 3.22 -5.17
CA PHE A 95 -8.61 3.02 -6.38
C PHE A 95 -7.63 1.85 -6.24
N SER A 96 -7.22 1.30 -7.37
CA SER A 96 -6.07 0.38 -7.44
C SER A 96 -4.89 1.05 -8.12
N CYS A 97 -3.69 0.66 -7.69
CA CYS A 97 -2.44 1.03 -8.30
C CYS A 97 -1.43 -0.13 -8.23
N GLU A 98 -0.40 -0.07 -9.06
CA GLU A 98 0.70 -1.03 -8.97
C GLU A 98 1.36 -0.97 -7.59
N GLN A 99 1.72 -2.13 -7.05
CA GLN A 99 2.54 -2.20 -5.84
C GLN A 99 3.94 -1.67 -6.16
N PRO A 100 4.51 -0.80 -5.31
CA PRO A 100 5.91 -0.42 -5.46
C PRO A 100 6.81 -1.66 -5.44
N GLN A 101 7.72 -1.75 -6.40
CA GLN A 101 8.64 -2.87 -6.53
C GLN A 101 10.00 -2.47 -5.96
N TRP A 102 10.26 -2.91 -4.74
CA TRP A 102 11.54 -2.71 -4.08
C TRP A 102 12.34 -4.01 -4.06
N THR A 103 13.59 -3.95 -4.50
CA THR A 103 14.53 -5.07 -4.42
C THR A 103 15.46 -4.90 -3.22
N ALA A 104 16.21 -5.95 -2.90
CA ALA A 104 17.21 -5.89 -1.85
C ALA A 104 18.26 -4.78 -2.08
N ASP A 105 18.42 -4.32 -3.33
CA ASP A 105 19.38 -3.24 -3.66
C ASP A 105 18.97 -1.89 -3.03
N ALA A 106 17.72 -1.74 -2.63
CA ALA A 106 17.29 -0.57 -1.86
C ALA A 106 17.97 -0.45 -0.47
N LEU A 107 18.63 -1.53 -0.01
CA LEU A 107 19.41 -1.53 1.22
C LEU A 107 20.84 -1.01 1.01
N ASP A 108 21.31 -0.97 -0.24
CA ASP A 108 22.66 -0.53 -0.56
C ASP A 108 22.72 1.01 -0.49
N GLY A 109 23.58 1.53 0.36
CA GLY A 109 23.67 2.97 0.63
C GLY A 109 22.62 3.53 1.59
N ALA A 110 21.69 2.71 2.11
CA ALA A 110 20.77 3.13 3.16
C ALA A 110 21.56 3.41 4.45
N GLY A 111 21.45 4.64 4.98
CA GLY A 111 22.15 5.02 6.23
C GLY A 111 21.55 4.38 7.48
N GLN A 112 20.24 4.14 7.49
CA GLN A 112 19.51 3.49 8.57
C GLN A 112 18.43 2.59 7.99
N VAL A 113 18.33 1.38 8.52
CA VAL A 113 17.34 0.38 8.10
C VAL A 113 16.68 -0.22 9.33
N LEU A 114 15.37 -0.38 9.27
CA LEU A 114 14.60 -1.06 10.30
C LEU A 114 14.29 -2.48 9.83
N LEU A 115 14.62 -3.50 10.67
CA LEU A 115 14.24 -4.88 10.46
C LEU A 115 13.06 -5.22 11.37
N LEU A 116 12.01 -5.78 10.79
CA LEU A 116 10.83 -6.25 11.50
C LEU A 116 10.71 -7.75 11.31
N ASP A 117 10.75 -8.49 12.41
CA ASP A 117 10.65 -9.96 12.43
C ASP A 117 9.37 -10.38 13.13
N GLY A 118 8.53 -11.15 12.44
CA GLY A 118 7.29 -11.69 12.99
C GLY A 118 6.21 -10.65 13.36
N LEU A 119 6.26 -9.43 12.84
CA LEU A 119 5.27 -8.38 13.15
C LEU A 119 3.94 -8.65 12.45
N GLN A 120 2.97 -9.21 13.18
CA GLN A 120 1.71 -9.68 12.62
C GLN A 120 0.58 -8.65 12.58
N ASP A 121 0.57 -7.64 13.47
CA ASP A 121 -0.51 -6.66 13.49
C ASP A 121 -0.39 -5.65 12.33
N PRO A 122 -1.42 -5.56 11.44
CA PRO A 122 -1.38 -4.66 10.29
C PRO A 122 -1.40 -3.19 10.67
N GLY A 123 -2.05 -2.83 11.79
CA GLY A 123 -2.10 -1.44 12.26
C GLY A 123 -0.74 -0.96 12.72
N ASN A 124 -0.04 -1.81 13.51
CA ASN A 124 1.32 -1.53 13.97
C ASN A 124 2.28 -1.46 12.79
N LEU A 125 2.21 -2.39 11.83
CA LEU A 125 3.06 -2.34 10.63
C LEU A 125 2.90 -1.02 9.89
N GLY A 126 1.66 -0.62 9.58
CA GLY A 126 1.43 0.64 8.87
C GLY A 126 1.89 1.89 9.65
N THR A 127 1.71 1.89 10.97
CA THR A 127 2.20 2.96 11.83
C THR A 127 3.73 3.02 11.85
N ILE A 128 4.39 1.88 11.92
CA ILE A 128 5.86 1.79 11.88
C ILE A 128 6.39 2.28 10.54
N LEU A 129 5.81 1.86 9.41
CA LEU A 129 6.22 2.32 8.08
C LEU A 129 6.08 3.85 7.95
N ARG A 130 4.96 4.40 8.41
CA ARG A 130 4.75 5.85 8.43
C ARG A 130 5.79 6.57 9.29
N THR A 131 6.10 6.01 10.47
CA THR A 131 7.09 6.58 11.40
C THR A 131 8.49 6.50 10.81
N ALA A 132 8.85 5.36 10.23
CA ALA A 132 10.14 5.17 9.56
C ALA A 132 10.36 6.18 8.44
N GLU A 133 9.34 6.46 7.61
CA GLU A 133 9.41 7.50 6.60
C GLU A 133 9.61 8.89 7.24
N ALA A 134 8.84 9.22 8.28
CA ALA A 134 8.94 10.52 8.95
C ALA A 134 10.31 10.77 9.59
N PHE A 135 11.01 9.72 10.00
CA PHE A 135 12.38 9.77 10.49
C PHE A 135 13.44 9.60 9.41
N ALA A 136 13.03 9.61 8.14
CA ALA A 136 13.91 9.48 6.98
C ALA A 136 14.79 8.23 7.00
N LEU A 137 14.27 7.09 7.49
CA LEU A 137 14.94 5.81 7.34
C LEU A 137 15.08 5.47 5.86
N GLY A 138 16.20 4.88 5.47
CA GLY A 138 16.47 4.53 4.07
C GLY A 138 15.63 3.36 3.57
N ALA A 139 15.30 2.40 4.45
CA ALA A 139 14.45 1.25 4.10
C ALA A 139 13.88 0.56 5.35
N VAL A 140 12.85 -0.26 5.11
CA VAL A 140 12.35 -1.24 6.08
C VAL A 140 12.43 -2.63 5.48
N VAL A 141 12.92 -3.60 6.25
CA VAL A 141 12.91 -5.02 5.88
C VAL A 141 11.83 -5.73 6.68
N LEU A 142 10.96 -6.44 5.98
CA LEU A 142 10.00 -7.35 6.57
C LEU A 142 10.55 -8.78 6.48
N CYS A 143 10.86 -9.35 7.64
CA CYS A 143 11.27 -10.74 7.74
C CYS A 143 10.04 -11.67 7.79
N GLU A 144 10.29 -12.96 7.99
CA GLU A 144 9.22 -13.97 8.01
C GLU A 144 8.15 -13.67 9.08
N GLY A 145 6.91 -14.06 8.79
CA GLY A 145 5.80 -13.90 9.73
C GLY A 145 5.21 -12.48 9.81
N CYS A 146 5.74 -11.51 9.09
CA CYS A 146 5.17 -10.16 9.06
C CYS A 146 3.85 -10.08 8.29
N ALA A 147 3.01 -9.13 8.70
CA ALA A 147 1.79 -8.78 7.99
C ALA A 147 2.08 -8.35 6.55
N ASP A 148 1.08 -8.47 5.68
CA ASP A 148 1.17 -8.04 4.28
C ASP A 148 1.21 -6.51 4.19
N PRO A 149 2.31 -5.89 3.71
CA PRO A 149 2.44 -4.44 3.62
C PRO A 149 1.43 -3.79 2.68
N PHE A 150 0.89 -4.56 1.73
CA PHE A 150 -0.10 -4.10 0.75
C PHE A 150 -1.54 -4.46 1.11
N SER A 151 -1.80 -4.96 2.33
CA SER A 151 -3.17 -5.12 2.80
C SER A 151 -3.83 -3.75 3.02
N PRO A 152 -5.15 -3.59 2.76
CA PRO A 152 -5.81 -2.29 2.85
C PRO A 152 -5.66 -1.60 4.21
N LYS A 153 -5.62 -2.38 5.30
CA LYS A 153 -5.43 -1.86 6.65
C LYS A 153 -4.03 -1.27 6.83
N VAL A 154 -2.99 -1.95 6.33
CA VAL A 154 -1.60 -1.42 6.36
C VAL A 154 -1.51 -0.18 5.48
N VAL A 155 -1.90 -0.28 4.20
CA VAL A 155 -1.84 0.82 3.23
C VAL A 155 -2.46 2.09 3.80
N ARG A 156 -3.67 1.99 4.34
CA ARG A 156 -4.35 3.12 4.97
C ARG A 156 -3.56 3.70 6.15
N SER A 157 -2.99 2.85 7.00
CA SER A 157 -2.25 3.28 8.20
C SER A 157 -0.93 3.95 7.86
N THR A 158 -0.35 3.68 6.69
CA THR A 158 0.90 4.32 6.23
C THR A 158 0.73 5.79 5.87
N MET A 159 -0.50 6.26 5.61
CA MET A 159 -0.81 7.63 5.19
C MET A 159 0.01 8.10 3.97
N GLY A 160 0.35 7.17 3.07
CA GLY A 160 1.12 7.43 1.85
C GLY A 160 2.60 7.03 1.89
N ALA A 161 3.16 6.70 3.06
CA ALA A 161 4.54 6.21 3.17
C ALA A 161 4.79 4.97 2.30
N VAL A 162 3.77 4.14 2.08
CA VAL A 162 3.84 2.94 1.23
C VAL A 162 4.33 3.23 -0.20
N PHE A 163 4.14 4.43 -0.70
CA PHE A 163 4.58 4.81 -2.05
C PHE A 163 6.03 5.26 -2.14
N ARG A 164 6.65 5.64 -1.02
CA ARG A 164 7.96 6.33 -1.00
C ARG A 164 9.03 5.57 -0.24
N LEU A 165 8.65 4.94 0.88
CA LEU A 165 9.61 4.22 1.72
C LEU A 165 9.89 2.84 1.12
N PRO A 166 11.13 2.50 0.78
CA PRO A 166 11.51 1.15 0.40
C PRO A 166 11.13 0.14 1.49
N CYS A 167 10.28 -0.82 1.13
CA CYS A 167 9.84 -1.89 2.01
C CYS A 167 10.11 -3.23 1.34
N VAL A 168 11.15 -3.94 1.78
CA VAL A 168 11.66 -5.15 1.15
C VAL A 168 11.30 -6.36 2.01
N THR A 169 10.96 -7.49 1.39
CA THR A 169 10.76 -8.75 2.11
C THR A 169 11.96 -9.66 1.90
N LEU A 170 12.68 -9.99 2.97
CA LEU A 170 13.86 -10.86 2.97
C LEU A 170 13.87 -11.75 4.20
N PRO A 171 14.50 -12.95 4.14
CA PRO A 171 14.85 -13.71 5.32
C PRO A 171 15.74 -12.91 6.26
N LEU A 172 15.55 -13.05 7.58
CA LEU A 172 16.31 -12.29 8.58
C LEU A 172 17.84 -12.45 8.41
N ALA A 173 18.31 -13.67 8.19
CA ALA A 173 19.74 -13.94 8.02
C ALA A 173 20.32 -13.23 6.79
N GLU A 174 19.60 -13.24 5.68
CA GLU A 174 20.02 -12.57 4.43
C GLU A 174 20.07 -11.05 4.62
N ALA A 175 19.04 -10.48 5.25
CA ALA A 175 18.99 -9.05 5.55
C ALA A 175 20.16 -8.64 6.46
N ALA A 176 20.39 -9.38 7.55
CA ALA A 176 21.47 -9.10 8.50
C ALA A 176 22.85 -9.16 7.82
N GLU A 177 23.10 -10.19 7.01
CA GLU A 177 24.36 -10.34 6.27
C GLU A 177 24.59 -9.18 5.29
N ARG A 178 23.56 -8.77 4.54
CA ARG A 178 23.65 -7.65 3.61
C ARG A 178 23.96 -6.34 4.31
N LEU A 179 23.27 -6.04 5.40
CA LEU A 179 23.49 -4.83 6.19
C LEU A 179 24.90 -4.81 6.81
N HIS A 180 25.38 -5.96 7.30
CA HIS A 180 26.73 -6.08 7.80
C HIS A 180 27.79 -5.81 6.70
N ARG A 181 27.60 -6.35 5.50
CA ARG A 181 28.47 -6.07 4.34
C ARG A 181 28.47 -4.60 3.95
N ASN A 182 27.36 -3.90 4.16
CA ASN A 182 27.21 -2.47 3.94
C ASN A 182 27.80 -1.61 5.09
N GLY A 183 28.42 -2.24 6.10
CA GLY A 183 29.03 -1.55 7.23
C GLY A 183 28.06 -1.02 8.29
N LEU A 184 26.80 -1.45 8.26
CA LEU A 184 25.79 -1.05 9.24
C LEU A 184 25.84 -1.94 10.48
N PRO A 185 26.01 -1.37 11.69
CA PRO A 185 25.91 -2.13 12.93
C PRO A 185 24.46 -2.58 13.16
N LEU A 186 24.28 -3.79 13.71
CA LEU A 186 22.97 -4.31 14.04
C LEU A 186 22.69 -4.12 15.54
N TYR A 187 21.53 -3.57 15.85
CA TYR A 187 21.00 -3.44 17.21
C TYR A 187 19.68 -4.21 17.31
N ALA A 188 19.54 -5.03 18.31
CA ALA A 188 18.30 -5.76 18.57
C ALA A 188 17.61 -5.22 19.82
N THR A 189 16.29 -5.13 19.76
CA THR A 189 15.46 -4.91 20.95
C THR A 189 14.86 -6.24 21.37
N ALA A 190 15.03 -6.61 22.61
CA ALA A 190 14.45 -7.83 23.18
C ALA A 190 13.88 -7.53 24.56
N LEU A 191 12.86 -8.30 24.94
CA LEU A 191 12.42 -8.36 26.33
C LEU A 191 13.36 -9.31 27.06
N HIS A 192 13.96 -8.84 28.16
CA HIS A 192 14.65 -9.72 29.10
C HIS A 192 13.63 -10.15 30.18
N GLU A 193 13.49 -11.44 30.38
CA GLU A 193 12.78 -12.01 31.53
C GLU A 193 13.60 -11.86 32.83
#